data_e9b32631a02e4474fdb26f3095d1ca22
#
_entry.id   e9b32631a02e4474fdb26f3095d1ca22
#
_cell.length_a   1.000
_cell.length_b   1.000
_cell.length_c   1.000
_cell.angle_alpha   90.00
_cell.angle_beta   90.00
_cell.angle_gamma   90.00
#
_symmetry.space_group_name_H-M   'P 1'
#
loop_
_entity.id
_entity.type
_entity.pdbx_description
1 polymer ?
#
loop_
_entity_poly.entity_id
_entity_poly.type
_entity_poly.pdbx_seq_one_letter_code
_entity_poly.pdbx_strand_id
1 'polypeptide(L)'
;MEAASTKPVAPSDAAQTGVSARDMANAIRALSMDAVEKAASGHPGMPMGMADVATVLFTRFLKFDPRHPNWPDRDRFILSAGHGSMLLYSLLHLTGYADMTLEELKNFRQMGSKTAGHPEYGHAQGIETTTGPLGQGLANSVGFALAERILNARFGDELVDHHTYVIAGDGCLMEGISQEAISLAGHLKLAKLIVLWDDNSIS
;
A
#
# COMPACT_ATOMS: atom_id res chain seq x y z
N MET A 1 19.29 28.17 -14.90
CA MET A 1 18.24 27.52 -14.07
C MET A 1 18.89 26.30 -13.45
N GLU A 2 19.32 26.44 -12.22
CA GLU A 2 19.97 25.36 -11.47
C GLU A 2 18.92 24.34 -11.04
N ALA A 3 19.06 23.11 -11.47
CA ALA A 3 18.20 22.01 -11.04
C ALA A 3 18.53 21.70 -9.57
N ALA A 4 17.60 21.96 -8.68
CA ALA A 4 17.71 21.56 -7.28
C ALA A 4 17.77 20.04 -7.20
N SER A 5 18.96 19.52 -6.92
CA SER A 5 19.19 18.11 -6.58
C SER A 5 18.52 17.82 -5.23
N THR A 6 17.30 17.34 -5.26
CA THR A 6 16.65 16.80 -4.06
C THR A 6 17.12 15.34 -3.90
N LYS A 7 18.18 15.15 -3.12
CA LYS A 7 18.49 13.81 -2.60
C LYS A 7 17.27 13.27 -1.85
N PRO A 8 16.91 11.99 -2.01
CA PRO A 8 15.84 11.38 -1.23
C PRO A 8 16.16 11.55 0.26
N VAL A 9 15.19 12.07 1.01
CA VAL A 9 15.26 12.10 2.47
C VAL A 9 15.24 10.63 2.90
N ALA A 10 16.35 10.18 3.49
CA ALA A 10 16.37 8.88 4.15
C ALA A 10 15.20 8.81 5.15
N PRO A 11 14.56 7.64 5.33
CA PRO A 11 13.50 7.48 6.33
C PRO A 11 14.02 8.04 7.66
N SER A 12 13.37 9.07 8.18
CA SER A 12 13.75 9.68 9.45
C SER A 12 13.71 8.58 10.51
N ASP A 13 14.80 8.44 11.26
CA ASP A 13 14.88 7.54 12.41
C ASP A 13 13.62 7.68 13.27
N ALA A 14 12.79 6.64 13.32
CA ALA A 14 11.64 6.55 14.22
C ALA A 14 12.08 6.70 15.70
N ALA A 15 13.39 6.68 15.97
CA ALA A 15 14.01 6.97 17.27
C ALA A 15 13.79 8.40 17.78
N GLN A 16 13.35 9.35 16.94
CA GLN A 16 13.20 10.75 17.37
C GLN A 16 11.82 11.11 17.93
N THR A 17 10.80 10.28 17.74
CA THR A 17 9.43 10.61 18.19
C THR A 17 9.06 10.06 19.57
N GLY A 18 9.84 9.15 20.14
CA GLY A 18 9.51 8.45 21.38
C GLY A 18 8.35 7.44 21.24
N VAL A 19 7.75 7.31 20.06
CA VAL A 19 6.64 6.37 19.79
C VAL A 19 7.22 5.02 19.35
N SER A 20 6.81 3.93 20.01
CA SER A 20 7.29 2.60 19.64
C SER A 20 6.62 2.08 18.34
N ALA A 21 7.30 1.17 17.63
CA ALA A 21 6.70 0.50 16.47
C ALA A 21 5.40 -0.24 16.86
N ARG A 22 5.33 -0.76 18.07
CA ARG A 22 4.13 -1.41 18.61
C ARG A 22 2.96 -0.43 18.75
N ASP A 23 3.22 0.80 19.22
CA ASP A 23 2.17 1.81 19.38
C ASP A 23 1.67 2.28 18.02
N MET A 24 2.58 2.42 17.03
CA MET A 24 2.20 2.73 15.65
C MET A 24 1.32 1.62 15.04
N ALA A 25 1.69 0.36 15.22
CA ALA A 25 0.88 -0.77 14.76
C ALA A 25 -0.49 -0.83 15.48
N ASN A 26 -0.50 -0.54 16.78
CA ASN A 26 -1.75 -0.49 17.55
C ASN A 26 -2.66 0.67 17.12
N ALA A 27 -2.11 1.80 16.67
CA ALA A 27 -2.91 2.88 16.09
C ALA A 27 -3.64 2.42 14.81
N ILE A 28 -2.94 1.68 13.93
CA ILE A 28 -3.57 1.06 12.73
C ILE A 28 -4.70 0.13 13.15
N ARG A 29 -4.47 -0.74 14.14
CA ARG A 29 -5.49 -1.68 14.66
C ARG A 29 -6.70 -0.95 15.22
N ALA A 30 -6.48 0.04 16.09
CA ALA A 30 -7.56 0.80 16.72
C ALA A 30 -8.44 1.52 15.68
N LEU A 31 -7.82 2.26 14.74
CA LEU A 31 -8.55 2.93 13.67
C LEU A 31 -9.37 1.95 12.82
N SER A 32 -8.82 0.78 12.54
CA SER A 32 -9.49 -0.24 11.74
C SER A 32 -10.66 -0.89 12.48
N MET A 33 -10.49 -1.21 13.76
CA MET A 33 -11.56 -1.76 14.59
C MET A 33 -12.73 -0.77 14.71
N ASP A 34 -12.43 0.48 15.06
CA ASP A 34 -13.45 1.51 15.27
C ASP A 34 -14.24 1.79 13.98
N ALA A 35 -13.56 1.83 12.83
CA ALA A 35 -14.20 2.08 11.55
C ALA A 35 -15.13 0.91 11.14
N VAL A 36 -14.65 -0.33 11.28
CA VAL A 36 -15.44 -1.54 10.95
C VAL A 36 -16.62 -1.67 11.90
N GLU A 37 -16.41 -1.46 13.19
CA GLU A 37 -17.49 -1.52 14.20
C GLU A 37 -18.57 -0.47 13.91
N LYS A 38 -18.16 0.78 13.67
CA LYS A 38 -19.09 1.86 13.35
C LYS A 38 -19.88 1.61 12.07
N ALA A 39 -19.24 1.05 11.04
CA ALA A 39 -19.90 0.70 9.79
C ALA A 39 -20.80 -0.54 9.90
N ALA A 40 -20.68 -1.30 10.99
CA ALA A 40 -21.28 -2.63 11.17
C ALA A 40 -21.02 -3.54 9.94
N SER A 41 -19.92 -3.34 9.24
CA SER A 41 -19.55 -4.01 8.00
C SER A 41 -18.07 -3.82 7.70
N GLY A 42 -17.41 -4.87 7.25
CA GLY A 42 -16.00 -4.80 6.86
C GLY A 42 -15.22 -6.05 7.26
N HIS A 43 -13.92 -5.99 7.00
CA HIS A 43 -13.00 -7.11 7.24
C HIS A 43 -11.84 -6.66 8.14
N PRO A 44 -11.90 -6.90 9.46
CA PRO A 44 -10.85 -6.44 10.38
C PRO A 44 -9.60 -7.33 10.38
N GLY A 45 -9.66 -8.57 9.88
CA GLY A 45 -8.59 -9.55 9.99
C GLY A 45 -7.26 -9.08 9.41
N MET A 46 -7.25 -8.66 8.16
CA MET A 46 -6.04 -8.17 7.47
C MET A 46 -5.42 -6.97 8.19
N PRO A 47 -6.15 -5.89 8.54
CA PRO A 47 -5.58 -4.79 9.32
C PRO A 47 -5.00 -5.21 10.66
N MET A 48 -5.62 -6.16 11.34
CA MET A 48 -5.16 -6.65 12.63
C MET A 48 -3.87 -7.46 12.51
N GLY A 49 -3.81 -8.38 11.54
CA GLY A 49 -2.67 -9.27 11.33
C GLY A 49 -1.45 -8.55 10.75
N MET A 50 -1.67 -7.67 9.77
CA MET A 50 -0.59 -7.04 9.00
C MET A 50 -0.13 -5.67 9.54
N ALA A 51 -0.68 -5.19 10.66
CA ALA A 51 -0.33 -3.87 11.22
C ALA A 51 1.17 -3.71 11.52
N ASP A 52 1.82 -4.71 12.10
CA ASP A 52 3.26 -4.66 12.41
C ASP A 52 4.09 -4.64 11.14
N VAL A 53 3.77 -5.50 10.17
CA VAL A 53 4.44 -5.58 8.87
C VAL A 53 4.31 -4.26 8.12
N ALA A 54 3.10 -3.71 8.05
CA ALA A 54 2.83 -2.44 7.40
C ALA A 54 3.54 -1.27 8.10
N THR A 55 3.61 -1.27 9.44
CA THR A 55 4.37 -0.28 10.20
C THR A 55 5.84 -0.31 9.81
N VAL A 56 6.46 -1.49 9.77
CA VAL A 56 7.87 -1.63 9.38
C VAL A 56 8.08 -1.20 7.93
N LEU A 57 7.19 -1.61 7.02
CA LEU A 57 7.28 -1.24 5.60
C LEU A 57 7.25 0.28 5.42
N PHE A 58 6.26 0.96 6.00
CA PHE A 58 6.05 2.40 5.81
C PHE A 58 7.07 3.28 6.56
N THR A 59 7.65 2.78 7.65
CA THR A 59 8.61 3.56 8.45
C THR A 59 10.08 3.33 8.07
N ARG A 60 10.40 2.23 7.36
CA ARG A 60 11.80 1.86 7.11
C ARG A 60 12.15 1.59 5.65
N PHE A 61 11.20 1.23 4.82
CA PHE A 61 11.46 0.74 3.46
C PHE A 61 10.79 1.56 2.38
N LEU A 62 9.51 1.88 2.52
CA LEU A 62 8.71 2.51 1.49
C LEU A 62 9.16 3.96 1.25
N LYS A 63 9.54 4.26 0.02
CA LYS A 63 9.92 5.60 -0.45
C LYS A 63 8.68 6.36 -0.93
N PHE A 64 8.18 7.29 -0.13
CA PHE A 64 6.99 8.09 -0.45
C PHE A 64 7.06 9.50 0.16
N ASP A 65 6.27 10.44 -0.38
CA ASP A 65 6.03 11.76 0.23
C ASP A 65 4.53 12.08 0.12
N PRO A 66 3.79 12.11 1.23
CA PRO A 66 2.35 12.39 1.22
C PRO A 66 2.00 13.82 0.76
N ARG A 67 2.97 14.75 0.79
CA ARG A 67 2.81 16.11 0.26
C ARG A 67 2.97 16.16 -1.26
N HIS A 68 3.60 15.15 -1.85
CA HIS A 68 3.78 14.98 -3.29
C HIS A 68 3.31 13.57 -3.73
N PRO A 69 2.02 13.25 -3.54
CA PRO A 69 1.50 11.90 -3.72
C PRO A 69 1.63 11.37 -5.16
N ASN A 70 1.84 12.26 -6.12
CA ASN A 70 2.03 11.92 -7.53
C ASN A 70 3.51 11.94 -7.96
N TRP A 71 4.45 11.99 -7.02
CA TRP A 71 5.87 11.91 -7.34
C TRP A 71 6.16 10.67 -8.20
N PRO A 72 6.75 10.84 -9.41
CA PRO A 72 6.88 9.74 -10.37
C PRO A 72 7.72 8.58 -9.86
N ASP A 73 8.78 8.84 -9.11
CA ASP A 73 9.70 7.83 -8.59
C ASP A 73 9.42 7.40 -7.14
N ARG A 74 8.19 7.63 -6.64
CA ARG A 74 7.77 7.03 -5.37
C ARG A 74 7.61 5.53 -5.50
N ASP A 75 7.84 4.78 -4.45
CA ASP A 75 7.46 3.37 -4.40
C ASP A 75 5.93 3.21 -4.54
N ARG A 76 5.49 2.07 -5.03
CA ARG A 76 4.09 1.72 -5.18
C ARG A 76 3.70 0.75 -4.08
N PHE A 77 2.65 1.07 -3.35
CA PHE A 77 2.06 0.14 -2.38
C PHE A 77 0.69 -0.32 -2.85
N ILE A 78 0.51 -1.63 -2.97
CA ILE A 78 -0.73 -2.24 -3.45
C ILE A 78 -1.25 -3.23 -2.40
N LEU A 79 -2.47 -3.02 -1.96
CA LEU A 79 -3.18 -3.96 -1.11
C LEU A 79 -4.01 -4.88 -2.00
N SER A 80 -3.45 -6.05 -2.39
CA SER A 80 -4.14 -7.03 -3.24
C SER A 80 -5.34 -7.66 -2.52
N ALA A 81 -5.22 -7.89 -1.21
CA ALA A 81 -6.33 -8.26 -0.35
C ALA A 81 -7.21 -7.03 -0.05
N GLY A 82 -7.87 -6.50 -1.07
CA GLY A 82 -8.58 -5.22 -1.03
C GLY A 82 -9.70 -5.15 0.00
N HIS A 83 -10.25 -6.29 0.44
CA HIS A 83 -11.21 -6.36 1.52
C HIS A 83 -10.64 -5.83 2.86
N GLY A 84 -9.32 -5.93 3.06
CA GLY A 84 -8.62 -5.33 4.21
C GLY A 84 -8.36 -3.83 4.08
N SER A 85 -9.18 -3.10 3.34
CA SER A 85 -9.01 -1.70 2.94
C SER A 85 -8.68 -0.74 4.08
N MET A 86 -9.19 -1.00 5.30
CA MET A 86 -8.87 -0.18 6.47
C MET A 86 -7.38 -0.18 6.83
N LEU A 87 -6.61 -1.21 6.47
CA LEU A 87 -5.15 -1.17 6.60
C LEU A 87 -4.58 -0.01 5.78
N LEU A 88 -4.93 0.06 4.50
CA LEU A 88 -4.45 1.12 3.61
C LEU A 88 -4.94 2.50 4.06
N TYR A 89 -6.23 2.65 4.39
CA TYR A 89 -6.77 3.93 4.79
C TYR A 89 -6.16 4.45 6.11
N SER A 90 -5.95 3.57 7.09
CA SER A 90 -5.26 3.93 8.33
C SER A 90 -3.81 4.37 8.08
N LEU A 91 -3.09 3.68 7.18
CA LEU A 91 -1.74 4.06 6.77
C LEU A 91 -1.72 5.43 6.08
N LEU A 92 -2.61 5.69 5.13
CA LEU A 92 -2.70 6.98 4.44
C LEU A 92 -3.01 8.12 5.43
N HIS A 93 -3.91 7.89 6.39
CA HIS A 93 -4.21 8.86 7.44
C HIS A 93 -2.99 9.13 8.33
N LEU A 94 -2.39 8.09 8.89
CA LEU A 94 -1.29 8.20 9.86
C LEU A 94 -0.01 8.75 9.21
N THR A 95 0.19 8.56 7.93
CA THR A 95 1.34 9.08 7.20
C THR A 95 1.12 10.48 6.63
N GLY A 96 -0.09 11.04 6.76
CA GLY A 96 -0.35 12.46 6.49
C GLY A 96 -0.81 12.79 5.06
N TYR A 97 -1.42 11.86 4.35
CA TYR A 97 -2.11 12.18 3.10
C TYR A 97 -3.30 13.10 3.38
N ALA A 98 -3.29 14.29 2.77
CA ALA A 98 -4.16 15.40 3.14
C ALA A 98 -5.67 15.09 3.00
N ASP A 99 -6.04 14.25 2.07
CA ASP A 99 -7.41 13.91 1.78
C ASP A 99 -7.92 12.65 2.51
N MET A 100 -7.05 11.96 3.26
CA MET A 100 -7.43 10.83 4.12
C MET A 100 -7.57 11.31 5.57
N THR A 101 -8.65 12.03 5.85
CA THR A 101 -8.91 12.62 7.18
C THR A 101 -9.51 11.60 8.15
N LEU A 102 -9.49 11.92 9.45
CA LEU A 102 -10.18 11.09 10.45
C LEU A 102 -11.69 10.99 10.18
N GLU A 103 -12.30 12.03 9.63
CA GLU A 103 -13.72 12.00 9.26
C GLU A 103 -14.00 11.03 8.10
N GLU A 104 -13.07 10.92 7.14
CA GLU A 104 -13.17 9.90 6.10
C GLU A 104 -13.09 8.48 6.69
N LEU A 105 -12.20 8.24 7.65
CA LEU A 105 -12.13 6.95 8.34
C LEU A 105 -13.41 6.64 9.11
N LYS A 106 -14.01 7.63 9.78
CA LYS A 106 -15.30 7.49 10.48
C LYS A 106 -16.47 7.21 9.54
N ASN A 107 -16.34 7.57 8.27
CA ASN A 107 -17.34 7.33 7.24
C ASN A 107 -17.01 6.12 6.36
N PHE A 108 -16.25 5.16 6.90
CA PHE A 108 -15.92 3.91 6.22
C PHE A 108 -17.18 3.22 5.68
N ARG A 109 -17.15 2.84 4.41
CA ARG A 109 -18.26 2.20 3.67
C ARG A 109 -19.53 3.05 3.56
N GLN A 110 -19.48 4.34 3.83
CA GLN A 110 -20.62 5.22 3.59
C GLN A 110 -20.58 5.77 2.18
N MET A 111 -21.74 5.96 1.57
CA MET A 111 -21.84 6.50 0.21
C MET A 111 -21.23 7.90 0.15
N GLY A 112 -20.35 8.11 -0.83
CA GLY A 112 -19.68 9.39 -1.05
C GLY A 112 -18.41 9.61 -0.22
N SER A 113 -18.05 8.70 0.72
CA SER A 113 -16.77 8.76 1.42
C SER A 113 -15.63 8.25 0.53
N LYS A 114 -14.41 8.68 0.85
CA LYS A 114 -13.18 8.19 0.19
C LYS A 114 -12.77 6.80 0.66
N THR A 115 -13.38 6.30 1.73
CA THR A 115 -13.08 5.03 2.38
C THR A 115 -14.11 3.97 1.99
N ALA A 116 -14.17 3.66 0.69
CA ALA A 116 -15.01 2.58 0.16
C ALA A 116 -14.63 1.22 0.77
N GLY A 117 -15.52 0.24 0.68
CA GLY A 117 -15.29 -1.10 1.22
C GLY A 117 -14.05 -1.80 0.66
N HIS A 118 -13.63 -1.43 -0.55
CA HIS A 118 -12.40 -1.83 -1.21
C HIS A 118 -11.73 -0.59 -1.80
N PRO A 119 -10.38 -0.54 -1.90
CA PRO A 119 -9.70 0.62 -2.46
C PRO A 119 -10.10 0.86 -3.92
N GLU A 120 -10.40 2.11 -4.24
CA GLU A 120 -10.74 2.52 -5.61
C GLU A 120 -9.78 3.62 -6.07
N TYR A 121 -9.11 3.38 -7.18
CA TYR A 121 -8.19 4.35 -7.78
C TYR A 121 -8.92 5.66 -8.09
N GLY A 122 -8.31 6.77 -7.67
CA GLY A 122 -8.87 8.11 -7.86
C GLY A 122 -9.80 8.59 -6.75
N HIS A 123 -10.24 7.73 -5.80
CA HIS A 123 -11.04 8.17 -4.65
C HIS A 123 -10.20 8.91 -3.61
N ALA A 124 -8.98 8.46 -3.35
CA ALA A 124 -8.04 9.13 -2.47
C ALA A 124 -6.62 9.07 -3.03
N GLN A 125 -5.80 10.05 -2.66
CA GLN A 125 -4.37 10.05 -2.96
C GLN A 125 -3.69 8.88 -2.23
N GLY A 126 -2.73 8.24 -2.90
CA GLY A 126 -2.01 7.08 -2.35
C GLY A 126 -2.69 5.74 -2.65
N ILE A 127 -3.86 5.71 -3.26
CA ILE A 127 -4.46 4.49 -3.80
C ILE A 127 -3.94 4.27 -5.22
N GLU A 128 -3.06 3.31 -5.39
CA GLU A 128 -2.35 3.08 -6.67
C GLU A 128 -3.19 2.33 -7.70
N THR A 129 -4.13 1.49 -7.25
CA THR A 129 -5.01 0.71 -8.13
C THR A 129 -6.27 0.28 -7.40
N THR A 130 -7.33 0.03 -8.15
CA THR A 130 -8.58 -0.54 -7.62
C THR A 130 -8.38 -2.02 -7.35
N THR A 131 -8.71 -2.46 -6.12
CA THR A 131 -8.68 -3.85 -5.71
C THR A 131 -10.00 -4.26 -5.06
N GLY A 132 -10.17 -5.55 -4.79
CA GLY A 132 -11.41 -6.13 -4.26
C GLY A 132 -11.55 -7.54 -4.77
N PRO A 133 -11.70 -7.76 -6.10
CA PRO A 133 -11.57 -9.11 -6.66
C PRO A 133 -10.17 -9.65 -6.38
N LEU A 134 -10.10 -10.83 -5.75
CA LEU A 134 -8.84 -11.43 -5.33
C LEU A 134 -7.91 -11.69 -6.54
N GLY A 135 -6.61 -11.55 -6.32
CA GLY A 135 -5.58 -11.73 -7.35
C GLY A 135 -5.34 -10.51 -8.25
N GLN A 136 -6.31 -9.62 -8.41
CA GLN A 136 -6.19 -8.46 -9.31
C GLN A 136 -5.08 -7.50 -8.89
N GLY A 137 -4.96 -7.19 -7.60
CA GLY A 137 -3.90 -6.31 -7.11
C GLY A 137 -2.51 -6.88 -7.35
N LEU A 138 -2.32 -8.18 -7.13
CA LEU A 138 -1.05 -8.87 -7.42
C LEU A 138 -0.73 -8.84 -8.92
N ALA A 139 -1.71 -9.14 -9.77
CA ALA A 139 -1.51 -9.09 -11.22
C ALA A 139 -1.17 -7.66 -11.71
N ASN A 140 -1.87 -6.64 -11.20
CA ASN A 140 -1.57 -5.24 -11.51
C ASN A 140 -0.16 -4.85 -11.05
N SER A 141 0.30 -5.36 -9.91
CA SER A 141 1.63 -5.05 -9.38
C SER A 141 2.76 -5.54 -10.29
N VAL A 142 2.55 -6.64 -11.00
CA VAL A 142 3.49 -7.10 -12.04
C VAL A 142 3.57 -6.10 -13.17
N GLY A 143 2.43 -5.49 -13.56
CA GLY A 143 2.38 -4.39 -14.54
C GLY A 143 3.15 -3.15 -14.06
N PHE A 144 2.98 -2.76 -12.79
CA PHE A 144 3.75 -1.65 -12.19
C PHE A 144 5.25 -1.91 -12.19
N ALA A 145 5.68 -3.10 -11.78
CA ALA A 145 7.09 -3.47 -11.77
C ALA A 145 7.69 -3.57 -13.19
N LEU A 146 6.90 -4.03 -14.16
CA LEU A 146 7.31 -4.02 -15.58
C LEU A 146 7.43 -2.60 -16.11
N ALA A 147 6.50 -1.72 -15.77
CA ALA A 147 6.54 -0.31 -16.15
C ALA A 147 7.79 0.38 -15.57
N GLU A 148 8.14 0.12 -14.30
CA GLU A 148 9.38 0.60 -13.70
C GLU A 148 10.59 0.15 -14.51
N ARG A 149 10.71 -1.14 -14.85
CA ARG A 149 11.82 -1.68 -15.66
C ARG A 149 11.95 -1.00 -17.03
N ILE A 150 10.82 -0.76 -17.70
CA ILE A 150 10.80 -0.09 -19.01
C ILE A 150 11.26 1.37 -18.87
N LEU A 151 10.73 2.07 -17.87
CA LEU A 151 11.06 3.48 -17.61
C LEU A 151 12.52 3.63 -17.15
N ASN A 152 12.99 2.75 -16.27
CA ASN A 152 14.38 2.72 -15.82
C ASN A 152 15.34 2.49 -16.98
N ALA A 153 15.06 1.52 -17.85
CA ALA A 153 15.88 1.26 -19.04
C ALA A 153 15.92 2.46 -20.00
N ARG A 154 14.89 3.30 -20.00
CA ARG A 154 14.80 4.48 -20.86
C ARG A 154 15.42 5.73 -20.26
N PHE A 155 15.29 5.93 -18.95
CA PHE A 155 15.64 7.18 -18.27
C PHE A 155 16.77 7.05 -17.25
N GLY A 156 17.18 5.83 -16.90
CA GLY A 156 18.24 5.53 -15.94
C GLY A 156 17.81 5.59 -14.47
N ASP A 157 18.69 5.07 -13.61
CA ASP A 157 18.45 4.92 -12.17
C ASP A 157 18.31 6.26 -11.43
N GLU A 158 18.88 7.33 -11.97
CA GLU A 158 18.77 8.67 -11.34
C GLU A 158 17.34 9.23 -11.38
N LEU A 159 16.52 8.79 -12.33
CA LEU A 159 15.17 9.27 -12.54
C LEU A 159 14.10 8.24 -12.20
N VAL A 160 14.42 6.95 -12.32
CA VAL A 160 13.47 5.86 -12.11
C VAL A 160 14.16 4.71 -11.37
N ASP A 161 13.89 4.62 -10.06
CA ASP A 161 14.46 3.58 -9.19
C ASP A 161 13.50 3.28 -8.03
N HIS A 162 12.25 2.90 -8.34
CA HIS A 162 11.24 2.61 -7.34
C HIS A 162 10.86 1.14 -7.28
N HIS A 163 10.40 0.71 -6.11
CA HIS A 163 9.87 -0.61 -5.85
C HIS A 163 8.34 -0.65 -5.95
N THR A 164 7.82 -1.84 -6.15
CA THR A 164 6.41 -2.16 -6.01
C THR A 164 6.24 -3.15 -4.86
N TYR A 165 5.57 -2.74 -3.81
CA TYR A 165 5.26 -3.55 -2.63
C TYR A 165 3.81 -3.98 -2.66
N VAL A 166 3.54 -5.24 -2.38
CA VAL A 166 2.20 -5.82 -2.41
C VAL A 166 1.94 -6.59 -1.14
N ILE A 167 0.76 -6.40 -0.54
CA ILE A 167 0.24 -7.31 0.48
C ILE A 167 -0.84 -8.18 -0.17
N ALA A 168 -0.67 -9.50 -0.12
CA ALA A 168 -1.58 -10.49 -0.66
C ALA A 168 -1.89 -11.54 0.41
N GLY A 169 -3.17 -11.92 0.54
CA GLY A 169 -3.59 -13.04 1.38
C GLY A 169 -3.62 -14.36 0.60
N ASP A 170 -3.96 -15.45 1.30
CA ASP A 170 -4.07 -16.79 0.72
C ASP A 170 -5.01 -16.82 -0.49
N GLY A 171 -6.20 -16.25 -0.37
CA GLY A 171 -7.16 -16.19 -1.46
C GLY A 171 -6.64 -15.45 -2.69
N CYS A 172 -5.83 -14.41 -2.52
CA CYS A 172 -5.19 -13.71 -3.64
C CYS A 172 -4.25 -14.65 -4.40
N LEU A 173 -3.45 -15.45 -3.69
CA LEU A 173 -2.47 -16.35 -4.29
C LEU A 173 -3.12 -17.60 -4.92
N MET A 174 -4.33 -17.97 -4.50
CA MET A 174 -5.08 -19.09 -5.05
C MET A 174 -5.73 -18.80 -6.41
N GLU A 175 -5.86 -17.53 -6.77
CA GLU A 175 -6.44 -17.12 -8.06
C GLU A 175 -5.54 -17.49 -9.24
N GLY A 176 -6.13 -17.98 -10.34
CA GLY A 176 -5.40 -18.36 -11.55
C GLY A 176 -4.56 -17.24 -12.13
N ILE A 177 -5.13 -16.01 -12.15
CA ILE A 177 -4.41 -14.82 -12.63
C ILE A 177 -3.13 -14.54 -11.83
N SER A 178 -3.14 -14.82 -10.54
CA SER A 178 -1.96 -14.65 -9.68
C SER A 178 -0.83 -15.60 -10.08
N GLN A 179 -1.15 -16.85 -10.37
CA GLN A 179 -0.16 -17.86 -10.79
C GLN A 179 0.47 -17.49 -12.13
N GLU A 180 -0.33 -17.02 -13.08
CA GLU A 180 0.16 -16.55 -14.38
C GLU A 180 1.03 -15.30 -14.23
N ALA A 181 0.58 -14.32 -13.44
CA ALA A 181 1.31 -13.07 -13.19
C ALA A 181 2.64 -13.32 -12.47
N ILE A 182 2.68 -14.18 -11.45
CA ILE A 182 3.91 -14.56 -10.73
C ILE A 182 4.90 -15.25 -11.69
N SER A 183 4.42 -16.17 -12.53
CA SER A 183 5.24 -16.83 -13.53
C SER A 183 5.85 -15.83 -14.51
N LEU A 184 5.07 -14.86 -14.97
CA LEU A 184 5.57 -13.78 -15.83
C LEU A 184 6.61 -12.91 -15.13
N ALA A 185 6.35 -12.51 -13.88
CA ALA A 185 7.29 -11.71 -13.09
C ALA A 185 8.63 -12.42 -12.90
N GLY A 186 8.60 -13.73 -12.60
CA GLY A 186 9.79 -14.56 -12.48
C GLY A 186 10.54 -14.68 -13.82
N HIS A 187 9.83 -14.91 -14.91
CA HIS A 187 10.42 -14.98 -16.26
C HIS A 187 11.12 -13.67 -16.64
N LEU A 188 10.49 -12.54 -16.38
CA LEU A 188 11.04 -11.21 -16.67
C LEU A 188 12.04 -10.70 -15.61
N LYS A 189 12.27 -11.46 -14.53
CA LYS A 189 13.18 -11.11 -13.44
C LYS A 189 12.89 -9.74 -12.83
N LEU A 190 11.62 -9.48 -12.51
CA LEU A 190 11.17 -8.20 -11.93
C LEU A 190 11.60 -8.09 -10.46
N ALA A 191 12.89 -7.84 -10.22
CA ALA A 191 13.50 -7.89 -8.89
C ALA A 191 13.01 -6.80 -7.91
N LYS A 192 12.38 -5.73 -8.42
CA LYS A 192 11.81 -4.65 -7.59
C LYS A 192 10.34 -4.87 -7.23
N LEU A 193 9.76 -6.02 -7.60
CA LEU A 193 8.46 -6.47 -7.11
C LEU A 193 8.65 -7.26 -5.82
N ILE A 194 8.07 -6.79 -4.73
CA ILE A 194 8.15 -7.41 -3.41
C ILE A 194 6.75 -7.75 -2.93
N VAL A 195 6.48 -9.02 -2.74
CA VAL A 195 5.17 -9.53 -2.26
C VAL A 195 5.31 -9.97 -0.82
N LEU A 196 4.49 -9.39 0.05
CA LEU A 196 4.32 -9.78 1.45
C LEU A 196 3.05 -10.62 1.53
N TRP A 197 3.22 -11.86 1.93
CA TRP A 197 2.13 -12.83 2.01
C TRP A 197 1.58 -12.92 3.43
N ASP A 198 0.29 -12.65 3.59
CA ASP A 198 -0.46 -12.88 4.82
C ASP A 198 -1.00 -14.31 4.81
N ASP A 199 -0.18 -15.22 5.36
CA ASP A 199 -0.51 -16.64 5.52
C ASP A 199 -1.36 -16.83 6.77
N ASN A 200 -2.66 -16.69 6.63
CA ASN A 200 -3.63 -16.79 7.73
C ASN A 200 -4.63 -17.93 7.57
N SER A 201 -4.43 -18.78 6.57
CA SER A 201 -5.28 -19.94 6.27
C SER A 201 -6.75 -19.59 5.96
N ILE A 202 -7.03 -18.36 5.52
CA ILE A 202 -8.37 -17.89 5.15
C ILE A 202 -8.36 -17.47 3.67
N SER A 203 -9.26 -18.08 2.91
CA SER A 203 -9.44 -17.83 1.47
C SER A 203 -10.80 -17.19 1.18
#